data_ad70b060c85f773892162d7f201bd2b7
#
_entry.id   ad70b060c85f773892162d7f201bd2b7
#
_cell.length_a   1.000
_cell.length_b   1.000
_cell.length_c   1.000
_cell.angle_alpha   90.00
_cell.angle_beta   90.00
_cell.angle_gamma   90.00
#
_symmetry.space_group_name_H-M   'P 1'
#
loop_
_entity.id
_entity.type
_entity.pdbx_description
1 polymer ?
#
loop_
_entity_poly.entity_id
_entity_poly.type
_entity_poly.pdbx_seq_one_letter_code
_entity_poly.pdbx_strand_id
1 'polypeptide(L)'
;MNLHDIFVNTISQGLQRKAIQVCSKWACEYRIMGAPYPGKWSFKYHPWLKEMHDSQADLNIGQKAAQMGFTETMLNLALYTIDIRRENVMYVLPSKLPDAADFSSSRFDVALELS
;
A
#
# COMPACT_ATOMS: atom_id res chain seq x y z
N MET A 1 19.93 1.42 -27.11
CA MET A 1 19.43 2.59 -26.38
C MET A 1 20.56 3.60 -26.23
N ASN A 2 20.39 4.79 -26.72
CA ASN A 2 21.42 5.84 -26.62
C ASN A 2 21.29 6.61 -25.30
N LEU A 3 22.26 7.49 -25.00
CA LEU A 3 22.29 8.27 -23.77
C LEU A 3 21.07 9.19 -23.64
N HIS A 4 20.59 9.76 -24.74
CA HIS A 4 19.40 10.60 -24.76
C HIS A 4 18.15 9.84 -24.30
N ASP A 5 17.95 8.62 -24.81
CA ASP A 5 16.81 7.77 -24.44
C ASP A 5 16.84 7.38 -22.97
N ILE A 6 18.04 7.03 -22.46
CA ILE A 6 18.21 6.71 -21.03
C ILE A 6 17.84 7.94 -20.17
N PHE A 7 18.28 9.11 -20.55
CA PHE A 7 18.02 10.36 -19.83
C PHE A 7 16.51 10.68 -19.81
N VAL A 8 15.85 10.61 -20.96
CA VAL A 8 14.40 10.85 -21.06
C VAL A 8 13.60 9.85 -20.23
N ASN A 9 13.94 8.58 -20.30
CA ASN A 9 13.27 7.54 -19.51
C ASN A 9 13.43 7.77 -18.00
N THR A 10 14.63 8.15 -17.55
CA THR A 10 14.89 8.42 -16.13
C THR A 10 14.07 9.60 -15.63
N ILE A 11 13.99 10.67 -16.40
CA ILE A 11 13.17 11.84 -16.08
C ILE A 11 11.68 11.48 -16.06
N SER A 12 11.18 10.75 -17.05
CA SER A 12 9.79 10.28 -17.10
C SER A 12 9.41 9.46 -15.88
N GLN A 13 10.27 8.53 -15.47
CA GLN A 13 10.05 7.71 -14.26
C GLN A 13 10.03 8.58 -12.99
N GLY A 14 10.93 9.55 -12.89
CA GLY A 14 10.97 10.47 -11.76
C GLY A 14 9.71 11.33 -11.69
N LEU A 15 9.21 11.82 -12.80
CA LEU A 15 7.96 12.60 -12.88
C LEU A 15 6.75 11.75 -12.54
N GLN A 16 6.70 10.51 -13.01
CA GLN A 16 5.62 9.58 -12.67
C GLN A 16 5.59 9.32 -11.16
N ARG A 17 6.73 9.10 -10.53
CA ARG A 17 6.81 8.91 -9.08
C ARG A 17 6.32 10.13 -8.31
N LYS A 18 6.65 11.34 -8.76
CA LYS A 18 6.14 12.58 -8.16
C LYS A 18 4.63 12.69 -8.30
N ALA A 19 4.07 12.27 -9.44
CA ALA A 19 2.62 12.29 -9.65
C ALA A 19 1.88 11.29 -8.75
N ILE A 20 2.56 10.25 -8.26
CA ILE A 20 1.97 9.20 -7.42
C ILE A 20 2.28 9.44 -5.93
N GLN A 21 2.22 10.69 -5.48
CA GLN A 21 2.43 11.03 -4.06
C GLN A 21 1.17 10.88 -3.21
N VAL A 22 0.09 10.40 -3.78
CA VAL A 22 -1.16 10.12 -3.09
C VAL A 22 -1.29 8.61 -2.89
N CYS A 23 -1.52 8.18 -1.66
CA CYS A 23 -1.53 6.76 -1.31
C CYS A 23 -2.55 5.95 -2.11
N SER A 24 -3.75 6.50 -2.36
CA SER A 24 -4.77 5.81 -3.15
C SER A 24 -4.31 5.55 -4.59
N LYS A 25 -3.65 6.50 -5.21
CA LYS A 25 -3.10 6.34 -6.56
C LYS A 25 -1.95 5.36 -6.58
N TRP A 26 -1.07 5.42 -5.59
CA TRP A 26 0.02 4.47 -5.45
C TRP A 26 -0.51 3.03 -5.32
N ALA A 27 -1.53 2.82 -4.50
CA ALA A 27 -2.13 1.50 -4.31
C ALA A 27 -2.70 0.94 -5.61
N CYS A 28 -3.43 1.74 -6.38
CA CYS A 28 -3.98 1.32 -7.66
C CYS A 28 -2.91 0.98 -8.70
N GLU A 29 -1.76 1.63 -8.64
CA GLU A 29 -0.68 1.43 -9.61
C GLU A 29 0.25 0.26 -9.24
N TYR A 30 0.61 0.13 -7.97
CA TYR A 30 1.67 -0.79 -7.55
C TYR A 30 1.19 -1.98 -6.72
N ARG A 31 0.08 -1.85 -6.00
CA ARG A 31 -0.37 -2.91 -5.12
C ARG A 31 -1.02 -4.03 -5.92
N ILE A 32 -0.49 -5.23 -5.79
CA ILE A 32 -1.03 -6.42 -6.45
C ILE A 32 -1.60 -7.36 -5.39
N MET A 33 -2.84 -7.76 -5.57
CA MET A 33 -3.56 -8.63 -4.67
C MET A 33 -3.39 -10.09 -5.07
N GLY A 34 -3.30 -10.97 -4.07
CA GLY A 34 -3.38 -12.40 -4.27
C GLY A 34 -4.81 -12.92 -4.14
N ALA A 35 -4.94 -14.26 -4.05
CA ALA A 35 -6.25 -14.88 -3.82
C ALA A 35 -6.91 -14.30 -2.56
N PRO A 36 -8.24 -14.18 -2.46
CA PRO A 36 -9.25 -14.66 -3.44
C PRO A 36 -9.54 -13.70 -4.60
N TYR A 37 -8.99 -12.49 -4.60
CA TYR A 37 -9.24 -11.49 -5.63
C TYR A 37 -7.92 -11.05 -6.27
N PRO A 38 -7.29 -11.90 -7.12
CA PRO A 38 -6.01 -11.58 -7.71
C PRO A 38 -6.10 -10.41 -8.70
N GLY A 39 -5.01 -9.65 -8.81
CA GLY A 39 -4.91 -8.53 -9.72
C GLY A 39 -4.52 -7.23 -9.02
N LYS A 40 -4.53 -6.14 -9.78
CA LYS A 40 -4.22 -4.81 -9.22
C LYS A 40 -5.29 -4.38 -8.22
N TRP A 41 -4.85 -3.65 -7.20
CA TRP A 41 -5.75 -3.04 -6.22
C TRP A 41 -6.76 -2.11 -6.90
N SER A 42 -8.01 -2.16 -6.44
CA SER A 42 -9.09 -1.31 -6.95
C SER A 42 -10.04 -0.92 -5.82
N PHE A 43 -10.60 0.28 -5.91
CA PHE A 43 -11.62 0.75 -4.97
C PHE A 43 -13.05 0.45 -5.46
N LYS A 44 -13.22 -0.33 -6.52
CA LYS A 44 -14.51 -0.59 -7.17
C LYS A 44 -15.56 -1.13 -6.20
N TYR A 45 -15.16 -2.08 -5.34
CA TYR A 45 -16.08 -2.72 -4.40
C TYR A 45 -16.04 -2.13 -3.00
N HIS A 46 -15.06 -1.27 -2.71
CA HIS A 46 -14.83 -0.68 -1.40
C HIS A 46 -14.48 0.81 -1.55
N PRO A 47 -15.37 1.63 -2.14
CA PRO A 47 -15.03 3.02 -2.45
C PRO A 47 -14.75 3.87 -1.21
N TRP A 48 -15.29 3.51 -0.04
CA TRP A 48 -15.05 4.22 1.22
C TRP A 48 -13.60 4.14 1.71
N LEU A 49 -12.83 3.17 1.23
CA LEU A 49 -11.43 3.01 1.64
C LEU A 49 -10.51 4.08 1.04
N LYS A 50 -10.90 4.70 -0.06
CA LYS A 50 -10.08 5.70 -0.74
C LYS A 50 -9.75 6.88 0.17
N GLU A 51 -10.73 7.40 0.86
CA GLU A 51 -10.54 8.53 1.77
C GLU A 51 -9.61 8.17 2.93
N MET A 52 -9.71 6.94 3.43
CA MET A 52 -8.82 6.43 4.47
C MET A 52 -7.36 6.36 4.01
N HIS A 53 -7.14 6.00 2.74
CA HIS A 53 -5.79 5.98 2.16
C HIS A 53 -5.17 7.38 2.08
N ASP A 54 -5.98 8.39 1.85
CA ASP A 54 -5.51 9.74 1.52
C ASP A 54 -5.52 10.71 2.71
N SER A 55 -5.87 10.23 3.91
CA SER A 55 -5.89 11.08 5.10
C SER A 55 -4.50 11.62 5.43
N GLN A 56 -4.42 12.93 5.69
CA GLN A 56 -3.19 13.62 6.08
C GLN A 56 -3.14 13.93 7.58
N ALA A 57 -4.10 13.44 8.36
CA ALA A 57 -4.16 13.69 9.80
C ALA A 57 -3.02 12.95 10.52
N ASP A 58 -2.50 13.57 11.59
CA ASP A 58 -1.45 12.96 12.41
C ASP A 58 -1.97 11.73 13.17
N LEU A 59 -3.25 11.75 13.55
CA LEU A 59 -3.90 10.66 14.23
C LEU A 59 -5.20 10.30 13.53
N ASN A 60 -5.34 9.04 13.15
CA ASN A 60 -6.55 8.49 12.56
C ASN A 60 -7.06 7.34 13.43
N ILE A 61 -8.33 7.39 13.79
CA ILE A 61 -8.99 6.34 14.57
C ILE A 61 -10.10 5.75 13.72
N GLY A 62 -10.03 4.44 13.48
CA GLY A 62 -11.02 3.73 12.68
C GLY A 62 -11.83 2.75 13.51
N GLN A 63 -13.15 2.83 13.40
CA GLN A 63 -14.07 1.83 13.94
C GLN A 63 -14.69 1.09 12.75
N LYS A 64 -14.62 -0.24 12.78
CA LYS A 64 -15.02 -1.05 11.62
C LYS A 64 -15.73 -2.33 12.03
N ALA A 65 -16.57 -2.85 11.11
CA ALA A 65 -17.04 -4.22 11.15
C ALA A 65 -15.97 -5.17 10.60
N ALA A 66 -16.16 -6.47 10.78
CA ALA A 66 -15.26 -7.47 10.24
C ALA A 66 -15.27 -7.47 8.70
N GLN A 67 -14.13 -7.79 8.08
CA GLN A 67 -13.99 -7.97 6.63
C GLN A 67 -14.37 -6.74 5.79
N MET A 68 -14.07 -5.55 6.29
CA MET A 68 -14.33 -4.29 5.57
C MET A 68 -13.14 -3.78 4.75
N GLY A 69 -12.09 -4.58 4.58
CA GLY A 69 -10.89 -4.18 3.85
C GLY A 69 -9.93 -3.28 4.65
N PHE A 70 -10.15 -3.12 5.94
CA PHE A 70 -9.36 -2.23 6.79
C PHE A 70 -7.90 -2.69 6.92
N THR A 71 -7.68 -3.99 7.08
CA THR A 71 -6.32 -4.55 7.17
C THR A 71 -5.53 -4.32 5.89
N GLU A 72 -6.15 -4.49 4.73
CA GLU A 72 -5.51 -4.20 3.44
C GLU A 72 -5.20 -2.71 3.29
N THR A 73 -6.07 -1.83 3.80
CA THR A 73 -5.80 -0.39 3.84
C THR A 73 -4.56 -0.09 4.69
N MET A 74 -4.44 -0.71 5.85
CA MET A 74 -3.27 -0.53 6.73
C MET A 74 -1.99 -1.04 6.06
N LEU A 75 -2.05 -2.19 5.37
CA LEU A 75 -0.93 -2.71 4.59
C LEU A 75 -0.52 -1.75 3.48
N ASN A 76 -1.49 -1.20 2.74
CA ASN A 76 -1.23 -0.25 1.68
C ASN A 76 -0.56 1.02 2.21
N LEU A 77 -1.02 1.54 3.34
CA LEU A 77 -0.42 2.70 3.99
C LEU A 77 1.01 2.41 4.44
N ALA A 78 1.25 1.24 5.02
CA ALA A 78 2.59 0.84 5.45
C ALA A 78 3.54 0.72 4.27
N LEU A 79 3.14 0.02 3.22
CA LEU A 79 3.97 -0.16 2.02
C LEU A 79 4.21 1.16 1.29
N TYR A 80 3.20 2.01 1.19
CA TYR A 80 3.34 3.35 0.61
C TYR A 80 4.33 4.20 1.39
N THR A 81 4.25 4.18 2.72
CA THR A 81 5.18 4.94 3.58
C THR A 81 6.61 4.47 3.38
N ILE A 82 6.84 3.17 3.26
CA ILE A 82 8.18 2.62 3.02
C ILE A 82 8.68 2.98 1.63
N ASP A 83 7.87 2.82 0.60
CA ASP A 83 8.30 2.98 -0.80
C ASP A 83 8.45 4.45 -1.20
N ILE A 84 7.44 5.28 -0.94
CA ILE A 84 7.40 6.67 -1.42
C ILE A 84 7.97 7.64 -0.40
N ARG A 85 7.54 7.55 0.84
CA ARG A 85 8.01 8.47 1.90
C ARG A 85 9.34 8.04 2.48
N ARG A 86 9.73 6.78 2.29
CA ARG A 86 10.99 6.21 2.79
C ARG A 86 11.17 6.38 4.29
N GLU A 87 10.10 6.20 5.02
CA GLU A 87 10.06 6.30 6.47
C GLU A 87 9.89 4.90 7.09
N ASN A 88 10.27 4.78 8.35
CA ASN A 88 10.07 3.55 9.11
C ASN A 88 8.60 3.42 9.52
N VAL A 89 8.12 2.18 9.57
CA VAL A 89 6.74 1.87 9.95
C VAL A 89 6.75 0.85 11.08
N MET A 90 5.91 1.08 12.10
CA MET A 90 5.69 0.11 13.16
C MET A 90 4.23 -0.33 13.13
N TYR A 91 4.02 -1.65 12.97
CA TYR A 91 2.69 -2.26 12.97
C TYR A 91 2.49 -3.03 14.27
N VAL A 92 1.53 -2.60 15.08
CA VAL A 92 1.29 -3.14 16.41
C VAL A 92 0.05 -4.04 16.41
N LEU A 93 0.21 -5.24 16.92
CA LEU A 93 -0.85 -6.25 17.03
C LEU A 93 -1.03 -6.68 18.49
N PRO A 94 -2.20 -7.30 18.85
CA PRO A 94 -2.51 -7.62 20.25
C PRO A 94 -1.51 -8.56 20.92
N SER A 95 -0.89 -9.48 20.15
CA SER A 95 0.07 -10.43 20.72
C SER A 95 1.15 -10.79 19.70
N LYS A 96 2.30 -11.29 20.20
CA LYS A 96 3.36 -11.80 19.33
C LYS A 96 2.98 -13.11 18.67
N LEU A 97 2.38 -14.02 19.41
CA LEU A 97 1.89 -15.32 18.96
C LEU A 97 0.46 -15.50 19.46
N PRO A 98 -0.52 -15.85 18.58
CA PRO A 98 -0.33 -16.09 17.13
C PRO A 98 -0.38 -14.84 16.25
N ASP A 99 -0.83 -13.68 16.75
CA ASP A 99 -1.26 -12.56 15.91
C ASP A 99 -0.14 -11.96 15.04
N ALA A 100 0.96 -11.51 15.66
CA ALA A 100 2.03 -10.85 14.91
C ALA A 100 2.75 -11.82 13.96
N ALA A 101 3.01 -13.05 14.41
CA ALA A 101 3.69 -14.06 13.59
C ALA A 101 2.83 -14.47 12.40
N ASP A 102 1.55 -14.76 12.61
CA ASP A 102 0.63 -15.14 11.53
C ASP A 102 0.42 -14.00 10.55
N PHE A 103 0.27 -12.78 11.03
CA PHE A 103 0.13 -11.61 10.17
C PHE A 103 1.37 -11.41 9.30
N SER A 104 2.56 -11.49 9.88
CA SER A 104 3.81 -11.32 9.13
C SER A 104 3.93 -12.33 8.01
N SER A 105 3.73 -13.62 8.30
CA SER A 105 3.93 -14.67 7.31
C SER A 105 2.79 -14.78 6.29
N SER A 106 1.54 -14.61 6.70
CA SER A 106 0.38 -14.84 5.84
C SER A 106 -0.09 -13.61 5.07
N ARG A 107 0.17 -12.42 5.59
CA ARG A 107 -0.36 -11.18 5.02
C ARG A 107 0.73 -10.25 4.51
N PHE A 108 1.66 -9.89 5.38
CA PHE A 108 2.66 -8.87 5.06
C PHE A 108 3.70 -9.39 4.06
N ASP A 109 4.27 -10.55 4.30
CA ASP A 109 5.28 -11.13 3.42
C ASP A 109 4.70 -11.43 2.04
N VAL A 110 3.48 -11.96 1.98
CA VAL A 110 2.77 -12.20 0.72
C VAL A 110 2.55 -10.88 -0.03
N ALA A 111 2.14 -9.84 0.65
CA ALA A 111 1.94 -8.52 0.04
C ALA A 111 3.25 -7.97 -0.55
N LEU A 112 4.38 -8.12 0.15
CA LEU A 112 5.69 -7.71 -0.34
C LEU A 112 6.10 -8.47 -1.59
N GLU A 113 5.90 -9.79 -1.61
CA GLU A 113 6.28 -10.63 -2.76
C GLU A 113 5.47 -10.30 -4.01
N LEU A 114 4.18 -10.04 -3.87
CA LEU A 114 3.29 -9.74 -4.99
C LEU A 114 3.44 -8.31 -5.51
N SER A 115 3.81 -7.40 -4.66
CA SER A 115 3.90 -5.99 -5.00
C SER A 115 5.34 -5.53 -5.13
#